data_430f39925cf99d674cfc9eebae151452
#
_entry.id   430f39925cf99d674cfc9eebae151452
#
_cell.length_a   1.000
_cell.length_b   1.000
_cell.length_c   1.000
_cell.angle_alpha   90.00
_cell.angle_beta   90.00
_cell.angle_gamma   90.00
#
_symmetry.space_group_name_H-M   'P 1'
#
loop_
_entity.id
_entity.type
_entity.pdbx_description
1 polymer ?
#
loop_
_entity_poly.entity_id
_entity_poly.type
_entity_poly.pdbx_seq_one_letter_code
_entity_poly.pdbx_strand_id
1 'polypeptide(L)'
;MATDNKGNRPSIVSGDYAEILQHAVAVIEHARTEIARHVNGYVSTAYWEIGQMLHERKIESGYGDRVVRRLSTDLKERYLKMGVSPRNLWDMKKFYERFCHSDIKVRQAVALLPWGHILRLLQRVGGDDAAMLSYAKETRSKGWNCDLLLNAINLKMYETQALARVEVELALEDMGKPIGVADCQLIVPKEK
;
A
#
# COMPACT_ATOMS: atom_id res chain seq x y z
N MET A 1 2.19 52.09 49.73
CA MET A 1 2.02 50.63 49.90
C MET A 1 1.60 50.07 48.55
N ALA A 2 2.56 49.57 47.78
CA ALA A 2 2.32 48.92 46.50
C ALA A 2 2.35 47.42 46.76
N THR A 3 1.21 46.75 46.58
CA THR A 3 1.10 45.28 46.68
C THR A 3 1.42 44.68 45.33
N ASP A 4 2.63 44.10 45.23
CA ASP A 4 3.05 43.27 44.09
C ASP A 4 2.18 42.00 44.01
N ASN A 5 1.26 42.01 43.07
CA ASN A 5 0.49 40.82 42.71
C ASN A 5 1.33 40.01 41.69
N LYS A 6 2.28 39.20 42.20
CA LYS A 6 2.94 38.16 41.39
C LYS A 6 1.91 37.11 41.01
N GLY A 7 1.35 37.29 39.82
CA GLY A 7 0.48 36.28 39.17
C GLY A 7 1.20 34.95 39.13
N ASN A 8 0.66 33.99 39.85
CA ASN A 8 1.03 32.58 39.83
C ASN A 8 0.79 32.01 38.41
N ARG A 9 1.82 32.02 37.55
CA ARG A 9 1.81 31.29 36.29
C ARG A 9 1.91 29.82 36.63
N PRO A 10 0.95 28.97 36.28
CA PRO A 10 1.09 27.54 36.49
C PRO A 10 2.35 27.07 35.75
N SER A 11 3.32 26.54 36.50
CA SER A 11 4.45 25.85 35.89
C SER A 11 3.93 24.58 35.26
N ILE A 12 3.88 24.55 33.92
CA ILE A 12 3.60 23.33 33.18
C ILE A 12 4.67 22.33 33.58
N VAL A 13 4.27 21.26 34.28
CA VAL A 13 5.17 20.19 34.66
C VAL A 13 5.75 19.60 33.37
N SER A 14 7.04 19.33 33.32
CA SER A 14 7.76 18.89 32.13
C SER A 14 7.11 17.64 31.47
N GLY A 15 6.40 16.81 32.25
CA GLY A 15 5.62 15.66 31.75
C GLY A 15 4.41 16.09 30.93
N ASP A 16 3.64 17.05 31.42
CA ASP A 16 2.44 17.54 30.72
C ASP A 16 2.78 18.16 29.36
N TYR A 17 3.91 18.87 29.27
CA TYR A 17 4.36 19.43 28.00
C TYR A 17 4.75 18.35 26.99
N ALA A 18 5.41 17.28 27.42
CA ALA A 18 5.78 16.17 26.56
C ALA A 18 4.53 15.45 25.98
N GLU A 19 3.51 15.24 26.79
CA GLU A 19 2.25 14.66 26.35
C GLU A 19 1.51 15.56 25.36
N ILE A 20 1.44 16.86 25.63
CA ILE A 20 0.84 17.84 24.72
C ILE A 20 1.59 17.84 23.38
N LEU A 21 2.93 17.85 23.41
CA LEU A 21 3.75 17.82 22.21
C LEU A 21 3.52 16.54 21.40
N GLN A 22 3.52 15.37 22.04
CA GLN A 22 3.27 14.08 21.37
C GLN A 22 1.88 14.06 20.74
N HIS A 23 0.86 14.52 21.45
CA HIS A 23 -0.49 14.61 20.91
C HIS A 23 -0.56 15.55 19.71
N ALA A 24 0.04 16.74 19.80
CA ALA A 24 0.06 17.69 18.70
C ALA A 24 0.77 17.12 17.46
N VAL A 25 1.92 16.44 17.64
CA VAL A 25 2.65 15.77 16.57
C VAL A 25 1.77 14.69 15.93
N ALA A 26 1.12 13.84 16.72
CA ALA A 26 0.25 12.78 16.22
C ALA A 26 -0.92 13.34 15.37
N VAL A 27 -1.56 14.42 15.83
CA VAL A 27 -2.66 15.09 15.10
C VAL A 27 -2.16 15.66 13.77
N ILE A 28 -1.01 16.33 13.77
CA ILE A 28 -0.41 16.90 12.56
C ILE A 28 -0.02 15.82 11.57
N GLU A 29 0.65 14.75 12.01
CA GLU A 29 1.06 13.65 11.14
C GLU A 29 -0.15 12.89 10.58
N HIS A 30 -1.22 12.72 11.37
CA HIS A 30 -2.48 12.17 10.88
C HIS A 30 -3.07 13.04 9.78
N ALA A 31 -3.19 14.33 9.99
CA ALA A 31 -3.71 15.27 9.01
C ALA A 31 -2.88 15.28 7.71
N ARG A 32 -1.55 15.29 7.80
CA ARG A 32 -0.63 15.20 6.65
C ARG A 32 -0.84 13.91 5.86
N THR A 33 -1.01 12.80 6.56
CA THR A 33 -1.24 11.49 5.94
C THR A 33 -2.57 11.46 5.17
N GLU A 34 -3.64 12.02 5.75
CA GLU A 34 -4.94 12.10 5.08
C GLU A 34 -4.89 13.00 3.84
N ILE A 35 -4.25 14.17 3.94
CA ILE A 35 -4.07 15.05 2.77
C ILE A 35 -3.30 14.33 1.66
N ALA A 36 -2.20 13.66 1.98
CA ALA A 36 -1.41 12.90 1.00
C ALA A 36 -2.25 11.79 0.33
N ARG A 37 -3.09 11.09 1.09
CA ARG A 37 -4.01 10.07 0.58
C ARG A 37 -5.00 10.62 -0.44
N HIS A 38 -5.63 11.74 -0.10
CA HIS A 38 -6.58 12.40 -1.00
C HIS A 38 -5.90 12.86 -2.29
N VAL A 39 -4.74 13.51 -2.18
CA VAL A 39 -3.95 13.94 -3.34
C VAL A 39 -3.58 12.76 -4.23
N ASN A 40 -3.08 11.66 -3.65
CA ASN A 40 -2.74 10.45 -4.40
C ASN A 40 -3.97 9.87 -5.12
N GLY A 41 -5.12 9.84 -4.47
CA GLY A 41 -6.38 9.38 -5.08
C GLY A 41 -6.75 10.19 -6.32
N TYR A 42 -6.71 11.52 -6.24
CA TYR A 42 -7.02 12.39 -7.39
C TYR A 42 -6.00 12.24 -8.53
N VAL A 43 -4.71 12.15 -8.21
CA VAL A 43 -3.66 11.91 -9.21
C VAL A 43 -3.86 10.56 -9.88
N SER A 44 -4.14 9.50 -9.13
CA SER A 44 -4.40 8.18 -9.68
C SER A 44 -5.64 8.12 -10.55
N THR A 45 -6.71 8.86 -10.19
CA THR A 45 -7.91 8.98 -11.03
C THR A 45 -7.59 9.67 -12.36
N ALA A 46 -6.87 10.79 -12.33
CA ALA A 46 -6.47 11.47 -13.56
C ALA A 46 -5.60 10.58 -14.45
N TYR A 47 -4.67 9.82 -13.87
CA TYR A 47 -3.82 8.89 -14.62
C TYR A 47 -4.60 7.70 -15.17
N TRP A 48 -5.60 7.23 -14.43
CA TRP A 48 -6.54 6.21 -14.90
C TRP A 48 -7.31 6.68 -16.14
N GLU A 49 -7.90 7.88 -16.10
CA GLU A 49 -8.67 8.44 -17.21
C GLU A 49 -7.79 8.66 -18.46
N ILE A 50 -6.57 9.16 -18.28
CA ILE A 50 -5.60 9.29 -19.39
C ILE A 50 -5.26 7.91 -19.95
N GLY A 51 -5.00 6.93 -19.08
CA GLY A 51 -4.69 5.55 -19.49
C GLY A 51 -5.85 4.91 -20.25
N GLN A 52 -7.09 5.09 -19.79
CA GLN A 52 -8.31 4.66 -20.44
C GLN A 52 -8.45 5.27 -21.83
N MET A 53 -8.28 6.58 -21.95
CA MET A 53 -8.36 7.27 -23.23
C MET A 53 -7.32 6.72 -24.24
N LEU A 54 -6.10 6.46 -23.80
CA LEU A 54 -5.04 5.89 -24.66
C LEU A 54 -5.40 4.46 -25.10
N HIS A 55 -5.97 3.68 -24.20
CA HIS A 55 -6.41 2.32 -24.48
C HIS A 55 -7.57 2.29 -25.48
N GLU A 56 -8.64 3.05 -25.24
CA GLU A 56 -9.84 3.13 -26.08
C GLU A 56 -9.52 3.64 -27.50
N ARG A 57 -8.56 4.54 -27.62
CA ARG A 57 -8.05 5.05 -28.90
C ARG A 57 -7.10 4.07 -29.59
N LYS A 58 -6.85 2.90 -29.02
CA LYS A 58 -5.95 1.86 -29.55
C LYS A 58 -4.57 2.41 -29.90
N ILE A 59 -4.07 3.29 -29.03
CA ILE A 59 -2.72 3.84 -29.15
C ILE A 59 -1.74 2.75 -28.72
N GLU A 60 -1.09 2.11 -29.71
CA GLU A 60 -0.12 1.04 -29.48
C GLU A 60 1.33 1.53 -29.69
N SER A 61 2.29 0.85 -29.03
CA SER A 61 3.71 1.16 -29.21
C SER A 61 4.14 0.97 -30.68
N GLY A 62 5.05 1.78 -31.14
CA GLY A 62 5.43 1.87 -32.54
C GLY A 62 4.72 3.03 -33.24
N TYR A 63 3.59 2.81 -33.88
CA TYR A 63 2.86 3.90 -34.55
C TYR A 63 2.34 4.96 -33.57
N GLY A 64 1.86 4.54 -32.39
CA GLY A 64 1.35 5.42 -31.34
C GLY A 64 2.42 6.26 -30.64
N ASP A 65 3.70 5.91 -30.76
CA ASP A 65 4.79 6.63 -30.08
C ASP A 65 4.89 8.10 -30.48
N ARG A 66 4.56 8.44 -31.73
CA ARG A 66 4.52 9.82 -32.18
C ARG A 66 3.42 10.61 -31.50
N VAL A 67 2.23 10.00 -31.39
CA VAL A 67 1.07 10.60 -30.72
C VAL A 67 1.37 10.83 -29.25
N VAL A 68 1.93 9.82 -28.55
CA VAL A 68 2.28 9.92 -27.13
C VAL A 68 3.38 10.95 -26.89
N ARG A 69 4.40 11.04 -27.76
CA ARG A 69 5.44 12.06 -27.65
C ARG A 69 4.87 13.45 -27.83
N ARG A 70 4.03 13.67 -28.84
CA ARG A 70 3.37 14.96 -29.08
C ARG A 70 2.47 15.33 -27.90
N LEU A 71 1.62 14.42 -27.45
CA LEU A 71 0.78 14.60 -26.26
C LEU A 71 1.61 14.97 -25.03
N SER A 72 2.75 14.28 -24.81
CA SER A 72 3.67 14.61 -23.71
C SER A 72 4.23 16.03 -23.82
N THR A 73 4.58 16.49 -25.01
CA THR A 73 5.09 17.85 -25.23
C THR A 73 4.00 18.88 -24.93
N ASP A 74 2.83 18.71 -25.53
CA ASP A 74 1.70 19.65 -25.38
C ASP A 74 1.21 19.72 -23.92
N LEU A 75 1.23 18.58 -23.20
CA LEU A 75 0.88 18.54 -21.77
C LEU A 75 1.94 19.18 -20.88
N LYS A 76 3.22 19.00 -21.17
CA LYS A 76 4.31 19.64 -20.39
C LYS A 76 4.30 21.16 -20.50
N GLU A 77 3.97 21.69 -21.66
CA GLU A 77 3.83 23.14 -21.85
C GLU A 77 2.72 23.73 -20.98
N ARG A 78 1.63 22.99 -20.78
CA ARG A 78 0.47 23.41 -19.96
C ARG A 78 0.64 23.11 -18.48
N TYR A 79 1.28 21.99 -18.13
CA TYR A 79 1.34 21.42 -16.78
C TYR A 79 2.75 21.05 -16.36
N LEU A 80 3.58 22.04 -16.07
CA LEU A 80 5.03 21.91 -15.79
C LEU A 80 5.39 20.90 -14.68
N LYS A 81 4.49 20.68 -13.70
CA LYS A 81 4.76 19.82 -12.53
C LYS A 81 4.09 18.46 -12.61
N MET A 82 3.35 18.18 -13.67
CA MET A 82 2.67 16.92 -13.83
C MET A 82 3.58 15.89 -14.51
N GLY A 83 3.61 14.67 -13.98
CA GLY A 83 4.43 13.59 -14.53
C GLY A 83 3.88 13.04 -15.85
N VAL A 84 3.95 13.83 -16.93
CA VAL A 84 3.38 13.51 -18.27
C VAL A 84 4.47 13.18 -19.32
N SER A 85 5.59 12.57 -18.90
CA SER A 85 6.59 12.06 -19.82
C SER A 85 6.00 10.94 -20.71
N PRO A 86 6.56 10.70 -21.93
CA PRO A 86 6.07 9.63 -22.79
C PRO A 86 6.04 8.26 -22.10
N ARG A 87 7.08 7.95 -21.33
CA ARG A 87 7.15 6.73 -20.53
C ARG A 87 6.00 6.66 -19.53
N ASN A 88 5.74 7.76 -18.81
CA ASN A 88 4.70 7.80 -17.80
C ASN A 88 3.29 7.69 -18.42
N LEU A 89 3.06 8.24 -19.60
CA LEU A 89 1.81 8.07 -20.37
C LEU A 89 1.59 6.60 -20.74
N TRP A 90 2.64 5.88 -21.13
CA TRP A 90 2.56 4.42 -21.35
C TRP A 90 2.31 3.65 -20.04
N ASP A 91 2.90 4.07 -18.94
CA ASP A 91 2.67 3.48 -17.63
C ASP A 91 1.22 3.72 -17.15
N MET A 92 0.62 4.88 -17.46
CA MET A 92 -0.81 5.15 -17.21
C MET A 92 -1.71 4.20 -18.02
N LYS A 93 -1.39 3.96 -19.29
CA LYS A 93 -2.12 2.97 -20.13
C LYS A 93 -2.02 1.58 -19.52
N LYS A 94 -0.83 1.13 -19.14
CA LYS A 94 -0.62 -0.15 -18.45
C LYS A 94 -1.37 -0.24 -17.13
N PHE A 95 -1.43 0.84 -16.37
CA PHE A 95 -2.20 0.91 -15.14
C PHE A 95 -3.69 0.66 -15.38
N TYR A 96 -4.28 1.33 -16.36
CA TYR A 96 -5.66 1.07 -16.76
C TYR A 96 -5.86 -0.37 -17.21
N GLU A 97 -5.06 -0.87 -18.17
CA GLU A 97 -5.15 -2.21 -18.72
C GLU A 97 -5.04 -3.30 -17.66
N ARG A 98 -4.14 -3.11 -16.68
CA ARG A 98 -3.94 -4.07 -15.59
C ARG A 98 -5.16 -4.16 -14.66
N PHE A 99 -5.81 -3.05 -14.39
CA PHE A 99 -6.83 -2.99 -13.34
C PHE A 99 -8.26 -2.80 -13.84
N CYS A 100 -8.50 -2.58 -15.13
CA CYS A 100 -9.87 -2.37 -15.66
C CYS A 100 -10.80 -3.57 -15.41
N HIS A 101 -10.25 -4.78 -15.33
CA HIS A 101 -10.99 -6.01 -15.03
C HIS A 101 -10.77 -6.55 -13.62
N SER A 102 -9.93 -5.93 -12.81
CA SER A 102 -9.67 -6.34 -11.43
C SER A 102 -10.82 -6.01 -10.49
N ASP A 103 -10.89 -6.73 -9.38
CA ASP A 103 -11.85 -6.44 -8.30
C ASP A 103 -11.74 -4.98 -7.83
N ILE A 104 -12.88 -4.39 -7.50
CA ILE A 104 -12.97 -2.99 -7.07
C ILE A 104 -12.13 -2.72 -5.83
N LYS A 105 -12.02 -3.69 -4.92
CA LYS A 105 -11.21 -3.56 -3.69
C LYS A 105 -9.73 -3.43 -4.00
N VAL A 106 -9.25 -4.17 -5.02
CA VAL A 106 -7.85 -4.08 -5.48
C VAL A 106 -7.59 -2.71 -6.08
N ARG A 107 -8.47 -2.27 -7.00
CA ARG A 107 -8.36 -0.94 -7.62
C ARG A 107 -8.34 0.19 -6.59
N GLN A 108 -9.27 0.16 -5.64
CA GLN A 108 -9.35 1.17 -4.58
C GLN A 108 -8.11 1.17 -3.68
N ALA A 109 -7.60 0.00 -3.29
CA ALA A 109 -6.42 -0.10 -2.45
C ALA A 109 -5.17 0.46 -3.14
N VAL A 110 -4.99 0.15 -4.43
CA VAL A 110 -3.85 0.60 -5.23
C VAL A 110 -3.94 2.09 -5.55
N ALA A 111 -5.13 2.61 -5.88
CA ALA A 111 -5.33 4.01 -6.23
C ALA A 111 -4.99 5.00 -5.10
N LEU A 112 -4.98 4.54 -3.84
CA LEU A 112 -4.62 5.37 -2.68
C LEU A 112 -3.10 5.47 -2.45
N LEU A 113 -2.30 4.69 -3.19
CA LEU A 113 -0.84 4.70 -3.08
C LEU A 113 -0.23 5.84 -3.91
N PRO A 114 0.95 6.35 -3.50
CA PRO A 114 1.74 7.22 -4.35
C PRO A 114 2.07 6.55 -5.69
N TRP A 115 2.09 7.31 -6.78
CA TRP A 115 2.31 6.78 -8.12
C TRP A 115 3.56 5.90 -8.26
N GLY A 116 4.64 6.28 -7.59
CA GLY A 116 5.87 5.48 -7.57
C GLY A 116 5.68 4.05 -7.03
N HIS A 117 4.82 3.87 -6.02
CA HIS A 117 4.48 2.55 -5.48
C HIS A 117 3.62 1.76 -6.47
N ILE A 118 2.65 2.41 -7.11
CA ILE A 118 1.81 1.78 -8.15
C ILE A 118 2.69 1.23 -9.26
N LEU A 119 3.68 1.99 -9.73
CA LEU A 119 4.61 1.53 -10.75
C LEU A 119 5.44 0.32 -10.32
N ARG A 120 5.87 0.26 -9.04
CA ARG A 120 6.60 -0.91 -8.51
C ARG A 120 5.72 -2.16 -8.49
N LEU A 121 4.47 -2.01 -8.04
CA LEU A 121 3.50 -3.09 -8.04
C LEU A 121 3.23 -3.60 -9.46
N LEU A 122 2.97 -2.71 -10.42
CA LEU A 122 2.76 -3.05 -11.82
C LEU A 122 3.93 -3.82 -12.44
N GLN A 123 5.16 -3.45 -12.07
CA GLN A 123 6.37 -4.05 -12.64
C GLN A 123 6.74 -5.40 -12.02
N ARG A 124 6.34 -5.67 -10.77
CA ARG A 124 6.88 -6.77 -9.97
C ARG A 124 5.87 -7.81 -9.55
N VAL A 125 4.61 -7.44 -9.32
CA VAL A 125 3.58 -8.37 -8.79
C VAL A 125 2.79 -9.06 -9.92
N GLY A 126 2.79 -8.50 -11.13
CA GLY A 126 2.12 -9.12 -12.28
C GLY A 126 0.60 -9.18 -12.15
N GLY A 127 0.02 -10.36 -12.46
CA GLY A 127 -1.43 -10.57 -12.56
C GLY A 127 -2.14 -10.98 -11.28
N ASP A 128 -1.45 -11.27 -10.20
CA ASP A 128 -2.02 -11.73 -8.93
C ASP A 128 -2.69 -10.59 -8.16
N ASP A 129 -4.02 -10.55 -8.17
CA ASP A 129 -4.83 -9.55 -7.48
C ASP A 129 -4.77 -9.70 -5.95
N ALA A 130 -4.60 -10.91 -5.43
CA ALA A 130 -4.53 -11.15 -3.99
C ALA A 130 -3.19 -10.64 -3.43
N ALA A 131 -2.09 -10.95 -4.10
CA ALA A 131 -0.78 -10.41 -3.77
C ALA A 131 -0.77 -8.88 -3.90
N MET A 132 -1.34 -8.34 -4.98
CA MET A 132 -1.45 -6.90 -5.22
C MET A 132 -2.18 -6.19 -4.09
N LEU A 133 -3.33 -6.72 -3.66
CA LEU A 133 -4.12 -6.20 -2.55
C LEU A 133 -3.35 -6.26 -1.22
N SER A 134 -2.65 -7.36 -0.98
CA SER A 134 -1.84 -7.56 0.23
C SER A 134 -0.72 -6.53 0.32
N TYR A 135 0.12 -6.43 -0.72
CA TYR A 135 1.21 -5.46 -0.75
C TYR A 135 0.71 -4.00 -0.69
N ALA A 136 -0.43 -3.68 -1.32
CA ALA A 136 -1.01 -2.34 -1.24
C ALA A 136 -1.48 -2.00 0.18
N LYS A 137 -2.13 -2.93 0.88
CA LYS A 137 -2.56 -2.76 2.27
C LYS A 137 -1.37 -2.62 3.22
N GLU A 138 -0.36 -3.50 3.11
CA GLU A 138 0.84 -3.48 3.94
C GLU A 138 1.64 -2.19 3.74
N THR A 139 1.82 -1.77 2.49
CA THR A 139 2.48 -0.49 2.16
C THR A 139 1.81 0.68 2.86
N ARG A 140 0.47 0.70 2.85
CA ARG A 140 -0.30 1.78 3.46
C ARG A 140 -0.28 1.72 4.99
N SER A 141 -0.44 0.54 5.59
CA SER A 141 -0.51 0.36 7.04
C SER A 141 0.84 0.59 7.71
N LYS A 142 1.92 0.15 7.07
CA LYS A 142 3.28 0.23 7.60
C LYS A 142 4.06 1.47 7.11
N GLY A 143 3.47 2.29 6.22
CA GLY A 143 4.12 3.47 5.67
C GLY A 143 5.37 3.15 4.86
N TRP A 144 5.39 2.04 4.13
CA TRP A 144 6.56 1.66 3.34
C TRP A 144 6.85 2.67 2.24
N ASN A 145 8.14 3.00 2.10
CA ASN A 145 8.64 3.69 0.92
C ASN A 145 8.81 2.69 -0.26
N CYS A 146 9.18 3.19 -1.43
CA CYS A 146 9.35 2.35 -2.63
C CYS A 146 10.38 1.24 -2.46
N ASP A 147 11.44 1.47 -1.68
CA ASP A 147 12.52 0.50 -1.48
C ASP A 147 12.10 -0.62 -0.54
N LEU A 148 11.39 -0.28 0.54
CA LEU A 148 10.81 -1.26 1.47
C LEU A 148 9.76 -2.13 0.76
N LEU A 149 8.90 -1.53 -0.06
CA LEU A 149 7.95 -2.28 -0.88
C LEU A 149 8.66 -3.23 -1.84
N LEU A 150 9.70 -2.77 -2.53
CA LEU A 150 10.51 -3.60 -3.43
C LEU A 150 11.17 -4.78 -2.70
N ASN A 151 11.74 -4.52 -1.53
CA ASN A 151 12.34 -5.55 -0.70
C ASN A 151 11.31 -6.58 -0.25
N ALA A 152 10.12 -6.15 0.19
CA ALA A 152 9.03 -7.04 0.58
C ALA A 152 8.58 -7.95 -0.58
N ILE A 153 8.48 -7.41 -1.80
CA ILE A 153 8.15 -8.17 -3.00
C ILE A 153 9.27 -9.16 -3.36
N ASN A 154 10.53 -8.72 -3.33
CA ASN A 154 11.69 -9.58 -3.65
C ASN A 154 11.83 -10.73 -2.65
N LEU A 155 11.52 -10.52 -1.37
CA LEU A 155 11.49 -11.53 -0.32
C LEU A 155 10.21 -12.40 -0.36
N LYS A 156 9.31 -12.17 -1.32
CA LYS A 156 8.05 -12.90 -1.47
C LYS A 156 7.26 -12.96 -0.17
N MET A 157 7.17 -11.83 0.54
CA MET A 157 6.54 -11.79 1.87
C MET A 157 5.07 -12.24 1.86
N TYR A 158 4.32 -11.94 0.80
CA TYR A 158 2.94 -12.38 0.65
C TYR A 158 2.87 -13.91 0.57
N GLU A 159 3.67 -14.51 -0.30
CA GLU A 159 3.71 -15.94 -0.54
C GLU A 159 4.17 -16.72 0.70
N THR A 160 5.19 -16.19 1.39
CA THR A 160 5.68 -16.78 2.65
C THR A 160 4.62 -16.74 3.75
N GLN A 161 3.90 -15.62 3.88
CA GLN A 161 2.82 -15.49 4.84
C GLN A 161 1.61 -16.38 4.49
N ALA A 162 1.31 -16.53 3.20
CA ALA A 162 0.24 -17.42 2.75
C ALA A 162 0.55 -18.88 3.10
N LEU A 163 1.78 -19.32 2.85
CA LEU A 163 2.23 -20.68 3.21
C LEU A 163 2.17 -20.92 4.72
N ALA A 164 2.67 -19.97 5.53
CA ALA A 164 2.62 -20.08 6.98
C ALA A 164 1.18 -20.16 7.52
N ARG A 165 0.22 -19.47 6.90
CA ARG A 165 -1.20 -19.58 7.29
C ARG A 165 -1.77 -20.96 6.98
N VAL A 166 -1.46 -21.53 5.82
CA VAL A 166 -1.91 -22.87 5.43
C VAL A 166 -1.32 -23.93 6.37
N GLU A 167 -0.02 -23.82 6.71
CA GLU A 167 0.62 -24.73 7.67
C GLU A 167 -0.02 -24.69 9.05
N VAL A 168 -0.37 -23.50 9.57
CA VAL A 168 -1.05 -23.34 10.85
C VAL A 168 -2.48 -23.90 10.79
N GLU A 169 -3.21 -23.67 9.69
CA GLU A 169 -4.57 -24.17 9.50
C GLU A 169 -4.60 -25.70 9.47
N LEU A 170 -3.68 -26.32 8.74
CA LEU A 170 -3.52 -27.79 8.70
C LEU A 170 -3.13 -28.35 10.08
N ALA A 171 -2.24 -27.68 10.80
CA ALA A 171 -1.85 -28.11 12.15
C ALA A 171 -3.03 -28.03 13.16
N LEU A 172 -3.90 -27.00 13.02
CA LEU A 172 -5.09 -26.86 13.84
C LEU A 172 -6.15 -27.90 13.49
N GLU A 173 -6.32 -28.25 12.22
CA GLU A 173 -7.21 -29.34 11.79
C GLU A 173 -6.74 -30.71 12.33
N ASP A 174 -5.44 -30.97 12.33
CA ASP A 174 -4.88 -32.20 12.91
C ASP A 174 -5.05 -32.27 14.43
N MET A 175 -4.92 -31.14 15.14
CA MET A 175 -5.18 -31.08 16.59
C MET A 175 -6.66 -31.22 16.96
N GLY A 176 -7.58 -30.89 16.04
CA GLY A 176 -9.02 -31.05 16.21
C GLY A 176 -9.55 -32.48 15.95
N LYS A 177 -8.74 -33.36 15.40
CA LYS A 177 -9.13 -34.78 15.22
C LYS A 177 -9.15 -35.49 16.58
N PRO A 178 -10.24 -36.17 16.97
CA PRO A 178 -10.23 -36.95 18.20
C PRO A 178 -9.14 -38.03 18.12
N ILE A 179 -8.26 -38.06 19.12
CA ILE A 179 -7.25 -39.11 19.25
C ILE A 179 -8.00 -40.44 19.32
N GLY A 180 -7.87 -41.26 18.30
CA GLY A 180 -8.50 -42.57 18.27
C GLY A 180 -8.03 -43.39 19.46
N VAL A 181 -8.97 -44.03 20.18
CA VAL A 181 -8.72 -44.84 21.38
C VAL A 181 -7.73 -46.00 21.13
N ALA A 182 -7.34 -46.21 19.86
CA ALA A 182 -6.38 -47.25 19.45
C ALA A 182 -4.91 -46.93 19.77
N ASP A 183 -4.55 -45.68 20.03
CA ASP A 183 -3.16 -45.31 20.30
C ASP A 183 -2.74 -45.29 21.78
N CYS A 184 -3.67 -45.61 22.68
CA CYS A 184 -3.38 -45.80 24.10
C CYS A 184 -3.23 -47.30 24.45
N GLN A 185 -2.32 -48.01 23.83
CA GLN A 185 -1.84 -49.29 24.38
C GLN A 185 -0.88 -48.99 25.52
N LEU A 186 -1.38 -49.02 26.72
CA LEU A 186 -0.58 -49.11 27.94
C LEU A 186 0.38 -50.30 27.82
N ILE A 187 1.68 -50.01 27.71
CA ILE A 187 2.73 -51.03 27.88
C ILE A 187 2.72 -51.41 29.36
N VAL A 188 2.04 -52.51 29.70
CA VAL A 188 2.14 -53.12 31.02
C VAL A 188 3.48 -53.82 31.08
N PRO A 189 4.41 -53.52 32.03
CA PRO A 189 5.63 -54.27 32.23
C PRO A 189 5.29 -55.68 32.65
N LYS A 190 5.82 -56.69 31.96
CA LYS A 190 5.75 -58.06 32.41
C LYS A 190 6.70 -58.23 33.62
N GLU A 191 6.14 -58.39 34.78
CA GLU A 191 6.89 -58.86 35.94
C GLU A 191 7.39 -60.30 35.68
N LYS A 192 8.68 -60.53 36.00
CA LYS A 192 9.30 -61.84 36.06
C LYS A 192 9.18 -62.41 37.47
#